data_84035f1d9a9f290a628b19121f4c9b5c
#
_entry.id   84035f1d9a9f290a628b19121f4c9b5c
#
_cell.length_a   1.000
_cell.length_b   1.000
_cell.length_c   1.000
_cell.angle_alpha   90.00
_cell.angle_beta   90.00
_cell.angle_gamma   90.00
#
_symmetry.space_group_name_H-M   'P 1'
#
loop_
_entity.id
_entity.type
_entity.pdbx_description
1 polymer ?
#
loop_
_entity_poly.entity_id
_entity_poly.type
_entity_poly.pdbx_seq_one_letter_code
_entity_poly.pdbx_strand_id
1 'polypeptide(L)'
;MRQVVIVAALSVLLTGCVSTGMKKLVGQPIEEAFISYGQPENTFEFPDGRRVYQFRWGGGSGYTPARGTAVASTVGNVTVVQSTATPAMFFSSPGCLITFIARRQNQGFVIEDYRVPKELVC
;
A
#
# COMPACT_ATOMS: atom_id res chain seq x y z
N MET A 1 30.04 -15.21 15.34
CA MET A 1 29.93 -13.75 15.38
C MET A 1 29.82 -13.11 14.00
N ARG A 2 30.62 -13.49 13.01
CA ARG A 2 30.53 -12.89 11.65
C ARG A 2 29.18 -13.14 10.97
N GLN A 3 28.56 -14.29 11.15
CA GLN A 3 27.27 -14.62 10.56
C GLN A 3 26.10 -13.86 11.21
N VAL A 4 26.15 -13.59 12.50
CA VAL A 4 25.11 -12.85 13.23
C VAL A 4 25.10 -11.37 12.78
N VAL A 5 26.26 -10.82 12.50
CA VAL A 5 26.37 -9.43 12.02
C VAL A 5 25.79 -9.30 10.61
N ILE A 6 25.97 -10.30 9.76
CA ILE A 6 25.42 -10.29 8.38
C ILE A 6 23.90 -10.38 8.39
N VAL A 7 23.32 -11.21 9.27
CA VAL A 7 21.87 -11.34 9.41
C VAL A 7 21.24 -10.07 9.97
N ALA A 8 21.90 -9.42 10.94
CA ALA A 8 21.44 -8.15 11.48
C ALA A 8 21.51 -7.00 10.45
N ALA A 9 22.55 -6.99 9.61
CA ALA A 9 22.67 -6.00 8.55
C ALA A 9 21.62 -6.20 7.43
N LEU A 10 21.20 -7.42 7.16
CA LEU A 10 20.20 -7.72 6.15
C LEU A 10 18.78 -7.33 6.59
N SER A 11 18.50 -7.40 7.90
CA SER A 11 17.18 -7.00 8.44
C SER A 11 16.95 -5.49 8.41
N VAL A 12 17.98 -4.68 8.43
CA VAL A 12 17.88 -3.22 8.37
C VAL A 12 17.56 -2.71 6.97
N LEU A 13 17.83 -3.51 5.94
CA LEU A 13 17.61 -3.12 4.54
C LEU A 13 16.12 -3.20 4.10
N LEU A 14 15.27 -3.89 4.85
CA LEU A 14 13.88 -4.15 4.48
C LEU A 14 12.88 -3.09 4.96
N THR A 15 13.27 -2.24 5.90
CA THR A 15 12.36 -1.25 6.50
C THR A 15 12.38 0.13 5.86
N GLY A 16 13.21 0.35 4.84
CA GLY A 16 13.48 1.68 4.31
C GLY A 16 12.84 2.05 2.96
N CYS A 17 12.09 1.14 2.31
CA CYS A 17 11.70 1.34 0.91
C CYS A 17 10.77 2.53 0.68
N VAL A 18 9.78 2.76 1.55
CA VAL A 18 8.83 3.88 1.39
C VAL A 18 9.47 5.21 1.73
N SER A 19 10.12 5.29 2.87
CA SER A 19 10.77 6.53 3.32
C SER A 19 11.89 6.97 2.39
N THR A 20 12.65 6.03 1.82
CA THR A 20 13.69 6.31 0.84
C THR A 20 13.11 6.89 -0.44
N GLY A 21 12.01 6.33 -0.93
CA GLY A 21 11.31 6.86 -2.11
C GLY A 21 10.76 8.26 -1.88
N MET A 22 10.15 8.51 -0.72
CA MET A 22 9.65 9.82 -0.35
C MET A 22 10.76 10.84 -0.17
N LYS A 23 11.87 10.47 0.44
CA LYS A 23 13.03 11.34 0.65
C LYS A 23 13.62 11.86 -0.65
N LYS A 24 13.62 11.04 -1.69
CA LYS A 24 14.12 11.44 -3.03
C LYS A 24 13.27 12.53 -3.67
N LEU A 25 12.00 12.64 -3.28
CA LEU A 25 11.08 13.62 -3.83
C LEU A 25 11.18 14.99 -3.14
N VAL A 26 11.84 15.08 -2.00
CA VAL A 26 12.06 16.37 -1.33
C VAL A 26 12.92 17.27 -2.22
N GLY A 27 12.47 18.49 -2.44
CA GLY A 27 13.06 19.43 -3.36
C GLY A 27 12.56 19.32 -4.80
N GLN A 28 11.73 18.33 -5.10
CA GLN A 28 11.13 18.14 -6.41
C GLN A 28 9.75 18.78 -6.50
N PRO A 29 9.27 19.12 -7.71
CA PRO A 29 7.89 19.57 -7.87
C PRO A 29 6.88 18.52 -7.38
N ILE A 30 5.73 18.96 -6.89
CA ILE A 30 4.70 18.04 -6.39
C ILE A 30 4.18 17.08 -7.46
N GLU A 31 4.27 17.45 -8.72
CA GLU A 31 3.89 16.63 -9.85
C GLU A 31 4.64 15.29 -9.89
N GLU A 32 5.88 15.26 -9.39
CA GLU A 32 6.65 14.02 -9.28
C GLU A 32 6.00 13.04 -8.28
N ALA A 33 5.37 13.55 -7.24
CA ALA A 33 4.60 12.71 -6.33
C ALA A 33 3.33 12.16 -6.99
N PHE A 34 2.67 12.96 -7.84
CA PHE A 34 1.51 12.50 -8.61
C PHE A 34 1.87 11.39 -9.58
N ILE A 35 3.05 11.46 -10.19
CA ILE A 35 3.55 10.42 -11.09
C ILE A 35 3.86 9.14 -10.30
N SER A 36 4.44 9.26 -9.11
CA SER A 36 4.86 8.12 -8.30
C SER A 36 3.72 7.44 -7.55
N TYR A 37 2.75 8.21 -7.07
CA TYR A 37 1.69 7.72 -6.16
C TYR A 37 0.27 7.91 -6.70
N GLY A 38 0.10 8.53 -7.84
CA GLY A 38 -1.20 8.82 -8.41
C GLY A 38 -1.81 10.11 -7.85
N GLN A 39 -3.13 10.19 -7.90
CA GLN A 39 -3.84 11.35 -7.40
C GLN A 39 -3.85 11.37 -5.86
N PRO A 40 -3.71 12.54 -5.23
CA PRO A 40 -3.84 12.66 -3.78
C PRO A 40 -5.28 12.37 -3.36
N GLU A 41 -5.42 11.70 -2.23
CA GLU A 41 -6.71 11.41 -1.65
C GLU A 41 -7.29 12.61 -0.90
N ASN A 42 -6.40 13.35 -0.24
CA ASN A 42 -6.75 14.59 0.46
C ASN A 42 -5.72 15.68 0.15
N THR A 43 -6.21 16.91 0.14
CA THR A 43 -5.37 18.09 -0.02
C THR A 43 -5.83 19.14 0.98
N PHE A 44 -4.87 19.70 1.73
CA PHE A 44 -5.12 20.72 2.74
C PHE A 44 -4.22 21.93 2.47
N GLU A 45 -4.68 23.10 2.82
CA GLU A 45 -3.91 24.32 2.70
C GLU A 45 -3.68 24.92 4.09
N PHE A 46 -2.42 25.27 4.38
CA PHE A 46 -2.07 25.95 5.62
C PHE A 46 -2.19 27.47 5.47
N PRO A 47 -2.42 28.21 6.58
CA PRO A 47 -2.50 29.67 6.53
C PRO A 47 -1.25 30.36 5.99
N ASP A 48 -0.08 29.71 6.09
CA ASP A 48 1.19 30.23 5.57
C ASP A 48 1.40 30.00 4.07
N GLY A 49 0.41 29.42 3.39
CA GLY A 49 0.45 29.14 1.94
C GLY A 49 1.03 27.79 1.55
N ARG A 50 1.52 27.00 2.52
CA ARG A 50 1.94 25.64 2.25
C ARG A 50 0.73 24.75 2.00
N ARG A 51 0.91 23.73 1.18
CA ARG A 51 -0.12 22.75 0.87
C ARG A 51 0.31 21.37 1.25
N VAL A 52 -0.60 20.62 1.84
CA VAL A 52 -0.38 19.22 2.27
C VAL A 52 -1.14 18.32 1.33
N TYR A 53 -0.46 17.32 0.81
CA TYR A 53 -1.02 16.30 -0.07
C TYR A 53 -0.89 14.94 0.60
N GLN A 54 -1.99 14.24 0.68
CA GLN A 54 -2.03 12.86 1.22
C GLN A 54 -2.32 11.87 0.11
N PHE A 55 -1.44 10.90 -0.02
CA PHE A 55 -1.56 9.83 -1.00
C PHE A 55 -1.77 8.50 -0.29
N ARG A 56 -2.54 7.64 -0.91
CA ARG A 56 -2.67 6.27 -0.45
C ARG A 56 -1.54 5.43 -0.99
N TRP A 57 -0.85 4.76 -0.09
CA TRP A 57 0.22 3.84 -0.44
C TRP A 57 -0.09 2.45 0.10
N GLY A 58 0.18 1.43 -0.71
CA GLY A 58 -0.20 0.07 -0.38
C GLY A 58 -1.72 -0.11 -0.40
N GLY A 59 -2.18 -1.20 0.19
CA GLY A 59 -3.58 -1.55 0.13
C GLY A 59 -3.98 -2.11 -1.21
N GLY A 60 -5.25 -2.32 -1.39
CA GLY A 60 -5.83 -2.86 -2.60
C GLY A 60 -7.11 -3.60 -2.32
N SER A 61 -7.76 -4.00 -3.37
CA SER A 61 -8.94 -4.85 -3.32
C SER A 61 -8.72 -6.10 -4.14
N GLY A 62 -9.29 -7.20 -3.68
CA GLY A 62 -9.21 -8.46 -4.37
C GLY A 62 -10.53 -9.19 -4.33
N TYR A 63 -10.69 -10.09 -5.25
CA TYR A 63 -11.84 -10.96 -5.39
C TYR A 63 -11.39 -12.40 -5.48
N THR A 64 -11.86 -13.23 -4.56
CA THR A 64 -11.68 -14.67 -4.62
C THR A 64 -12.97 -15.28 -5.18
N PRO A 65 -12.94 -15.89 -6.36
CA PRO A 65 -14.14 -16.49 -6.94
C PRO A 65 -14.61 -17.68 -6.10
N ALA A 66 -15.90 -17.94 -6.13
CA ALA A 66 -16.47 -19.13 -5.55
C ALA A 66 -15.84 -20.38 -6.19
N ARG A 67 -15.51 -21.35 -5.34
CA ARG A 67 -14.99 -22.65 -5.78
C ARG A 67 -15.85 -23.74 -5.20
N GLY A 68 -16.10 -24.75 -5.99
CA GLY A 68 -16.81 -25.94 -5.55
C GLY A 68 -16.13 -27.20 -6.04
N THR A 69 -16.18 -28.22 -5.22
CA THR A 69 -15.75 -29.58 -5.60
C THR A 69 -16.89 -30.53 -5.29
N ALA A 70 -17.17 -31.45 -6.21
CA ALA A 70 -18.13 -32.51 -6.02
C ALA A 70 -17.46 -33.86 -6.28
N VAL A 71 -17.68 -34.78 -5.38
CA VAL A 71 -17.20 -36.16 -5.50
C VAL A 71 -18.41 -37.08 -5.50
N ALA A 72 -18.55 -37.86 -6.55
CA ALA A 72 -19.57 -38.88 -6.66
C ALA A 72 -18.98 -40.25 -6.38
N SER A 73 -19.59 -41.02 -5.52
CA SER A 73 -19.23 -42.41 -5.25
C SER A 73 -20.46 -43.29 -5.37
N THR A 74 -20.31 -44.46 -5.99
CA THR A 74 -21.39 -45.42 -6.17
C THR A 74 -21.07 -46.69 -5.37
N VAL A 75 -22.00 -47.06 -4.52
CA VAL A 75 -21.98 -48.33 -3.75
C VAL A 75 -23.24 -49.11 -4.08
N GLY A 76 -23.09 -50.21 -4.79
CA GLY A 76 -24.24 -50.95 -5.29
C GLY A 76 -25.07 -50.14 -6.28
N ASN A 77 -26.35 -49.95 -5.98
CA ASN A 77 -27.27 -49.12 -6.82
C ASN A 77 -27.42 -47.71 -6.34
N VAL A 78 -26.65 -47.26 -5.33
CA VAL A 78 -26.75 -45.96 -4.73
C VAL A 78 -25.57 -45.13 -5.08
N THR A 79 -25.79 -43.96 -5.68
CA THR A 79 -24.79 -42.95 -5.94
C THR A 79 -24.90 -41.84 -4.91
N VAL A 80 -23.81 -41.60 -4.19
CA VAL A 80 -23.70 -40.52 -3.22
C VAL A 80 -22.81 -39.43 -3.80
N VAL A 81 -23.33 -38.21 -3.83
CA VAL A 81 -22.59 -37.04 -4.26
C VAL A 81 -22.31 -36.18 -3.06
N GLN A 82 -21.03 -35.97 -2.77
CA GLN A 82 -20.56 -35.02 -1.77
C GLN A 82 -20.03 -33.79 -2.47
N SER A 83 -20.52 -32.64 -2.06
CA SER A 83 -20.06 -31.36 -2.60
C SER A 83 -19.60 -30.44 -1.47
N THR A 84 -18.48 -29.76 -1.73
CA THR A 84 -17.98 -28.68 -0.87
C THR A 84 -17.93 -27.42 -1.71
N ALA A 85 -18.39 -26.31 -1.13
CA ALA A 85 -18.36 -25.03 -1.81
C ALA A 85 -17.73 -23.97 -0.91
N THR A 86 -16.82 -23.19 -1.48
CA THR A 86 -16.27 -22.00 -0.85
C THR A 86 -16.91 -20.79 -1.52
N PRO A 87 -17.57 -19.90 -0.77
CA PRO A 87 -18.22 -18.75 -1.35
C PRO A 87 -17.19 -17.77 -1.94
N ALA A 88 -17.63 -16.97 -2.90
CA ALA A 88 -16.86 -15.83 -3.37
C ALA A 88 -16.65 -14.82 -2.26
N MET A 89 -15.46 -14.28 -2.15
CA MET A 89 -15.10 -13.31 -1.12
C MET A 89 -14.51 -12.07 -1.75
N PHE A 90 -14.97 -10.93 -1.30
CA PHE A 90 -14.34 -9.65 -1.56
C PHE A 90 -13.50 -9.26 -0.34
N PHE A 91 -12.30 -8.79 -0.60
CA PHE A 91 -11.47 -8.19 0.45
C PHE A 91 -10.90 -6.86 -0.05
N SER A 92 -10.77 -5.92 0.87
CA SER A 92 -10.15 -4.65 0.60
C SER A 92 -9.25 -4.25 1.77
N SER A 93 -8.10 -3.74 1.45
CA SER A 93 -7.17 -3.15 2.42
C SER A 93 -7.05 -1.66 2.13
N PRO A 94 -7.30 -0.78 3.10
CA PRO A 94 -7.28 0.66 2.86
C PRO A 94 -5.88 1.20 2.57
N GLY A 95 -4.82 0.47 2.95
CA GLY A 95 -3.44 0.95 2.83
C GLY A 95 -3.13 2.08 3.82
N CYS A 96 -1.99 2.72 3.63
CA CYS A 96 -1.50 3.80 4.48
C CYS A 96 -1.60 5.15 3.76
N LEU A 97 -1.86 6.21 4.52
CA LEU A 97 -1.75 7.57 4.02
C LEU A 97 -0.34 8.08 4.25
N ILE A 98 0.34 8.41 3.19
CA ILE A 98 1.61 9.13 3.21
C ILE A 98 1.36 10.59 2.89
N THR A 99 2.13 11.47 3.53
CA THR A 99 1.88 12.90 3.48
C THR A 99 3.09 13.63 2.95
N PHE A 100 2.89 14.51 1.97
CA PHE A 100 3.89 15.46 1.49
C PHE A 100 3.45 16.87 1.83
N ILE A 101 4.38 17.68 2.30
CA ILE A 101 4.18 19.09 2.57
C ILE A 101 4.93 19.86 1.50
N ALA A 102 4.21 20.66 0.75
CA ALA A 102 4.75 21.44 -0.35
C ALA A 102 4.61 22.93 -0.07
N ARG A 103 5.62 23.71 -0.46
CA ARG A 103 5.60 25.16 -0.42
C ARG A 103 5.40 25.70 -1.81
N ARG A 104 4.75 26.85 -1.89
CA ARG A 104 4.62 27.56 -3.16
C ARG A 104 5.98 28.14 -3.57
N GLN A 105 6.41 27.82 -4.78
CA GLN A 105 7.62 28.36 -5.38
C GLN A 105 7.35 28.67 -6.85
N ASN A 106 7.51 29.93 -7.24
CA ASN A 106 7.11 30.42 -8.56
C ASN A 106 5.62 30.17 -8.82
N GLN A 107 5.26 29.45 -9.86
CA GLN A 107 3.89 29.13 -10.22
C GLN A 107 3.45 27.72 -9.79
N GLY A 108 4.26 27.02 -9.02
CA GLY A 108 4.02 25.65 -8.62
C GLY A 108 4.28 25.40 -7.14
N PHE A 109 4.20 24.14 -6.77
CA PHE A 109 4.50 23.68 -5.43
C PHE A 109 5.70 22.75 -5.46
N VAL A 110 6.61 22.92 -4.51
CA VAL A 110 7.81 22.10 -4.34
C VAL A 110 7.72 21.38 -2.99
N ILE A 111 7.99 20.09 -3.00
CA ILE A 111 7.97 19.26 -1.79
C ILE A 111 9.11 19.70 -0.87
N GLU A 112 8.77 20.15 0.34
CA GLU A 112 9.76 20.54 1.34
C GLU A 112 9.94 19.51 2.44
N ASP A 113 8.91 18.70 2.74
CA ASP A 113 8.94 17.71 3.79
C ASP A 113 7.95 16.58 3.51
N TYR A 114 8.08 15.50 4.25
CA TYR A 114 7.18 14.36 4.17
C TYR A 114 6.93 13.74 5.55
N ARG A 115 5.82 13.03 5.68
CA ARG A 115 5.48 12.28 6.89
C ARG A 115 5.06 10.87 6.49
N VAL A 116 5.59 9.91 7.22
CA VAL A 116 5.22 8.49 7.08
C VAL A 116 4.56 8.07 8.37
N PRO A 117 3.49 7.25 8.34
CA PRO A 117 2.92 6.68 9.56
C PRO A 117 3.98 5.95 10.37
N LYS A 118 3.93 6.09 11.69
CA LYS A 118 4.89 5.46 12.59
C LYS A 118 4.87 3.94 12.50
N GLU A 119 3.70 3.40 12.24
CA GLU A 119 3.49 1.96 12.04
C GLU A 119 3.03 1.75 10.62
N LEU A 120 3.80 0.99 9.87
CA LEU A 120 3.42 0.58 8.51
C LEU A 120 2.35 -0.52 8.53
N VAL A 121 1.70 -0.71 9.65
CA VAL A 121 0.58 -1.63 9.80
C VAL A 121 -0.70 -0.84 9.48
N CYS A 122 -0.99 -0.83 8.23
CA CYS A 122 -2.20 -0.17 7.74
C CYS A 122 -3.18 -1.26 7.23
#